data_1eaa8071e1978588bc3599833d99f705
#
_entry.id   1eaa8071e1978588bc3599833d99f705
#
_cell.length_a   1.000
_cell.length_b   1.000
_cell.length_c   1.000
_cell.angle_alpha   90.00
_cell.angle_beta   90.00
_cell.angle_gamma   90.00
#
_symmetry.space_group_name_H-M   'P 1'
#
loop_
_entity.id
_entity.type
_entity.pdbx_description
1 polymer ?
#
loop_
_entity_poly.entity_id
_entity_poly.type
_entity_poly.pdbx_seq_one_letter_code
_entity_poly.pdbx_strand_id
1 'polypeptide(L)'
;MATIKQINANRKNALLSKGPKTDLGKLNSSKNSLKHGLTAKQLVIGENLKEFEQYRDQMIEALKPVGILQEQVVFKIIDVGFRLRRIGGIEAGIYNQEILHHEIEEYKQKMADKIEFKEEGELVQSSDRSINLKGLAFARDCKYGSAILKLNTIEDKLMNKYYRQLDLLKIMQEERYDLEK
;
A
#
# COMPACT_ATOMS: atom_id res chain seq x y z
N MET A 1 -29.09 -1.84 -9.39
CA MET A 1 -29.23 -2.78 -8.23
C MET A 1 -29.38 -4.19 -8.76
N ALA A 2 -28.76 -5.18 -8.11
CA ALA A 2 -28.91 -6.58 -8.54
C ALA A 2 -30.32 -7.09 -8.21
N THR A 3 -30.92 -7.85 -9.10
CA THR A 3 -32.24 -8.46 -8.88
C THR A 3 -32.16 -9.60 -7.88
N ILE A 4 -33.27 -9.92 -7.19
CA ILE A 4 -33.35 -11.04 -6.22
C ILE A 4 -32.94 -12.36 -6.88
N LYS A 5 -33.29 -12.58 -8.15
CA LYS A 5 -32.87 -13.76 -8.91
C LYS A 5 -31.34 -13.83 -9.08
N GLN A 6 -30.68 -12.69 -9.37
CA GLN A 6 -29.23 -12.61 -9.47
C GLN A 6 -28.56 -12.85 -8.10
N ILE A 7 -29.10 -12.30 -7.02
CA ILE A 7 -28.58 -12.51 -5.67
C ILE A 7 -28.64 -13.99 -5.27
N ASN A 8 -29.77 -14.64 -5.54
CA ASN A 8 -29.96 -16.06 -5.23
C ASN A 8 -29.08 -16.98 -6.10
N ALA A 9 -28.92 -16.65 -7.39
CA ALA A 9 -28.00 -17.37 -8.28
C ALA A 9 -26.55 -17.21 -7.82
N ASN A 10 -26.12 -16.00 -7.43
CA ASN A 10 -24.76 -15.74 -6.93
C ASN A 10 -24.49 -16.45 -5.61
N ARG A 11 -25.46 -16.51 -4.68
CA ARG A 11 -25.35 -17.30 -3.44
C ARG A 11 -25.17 -18.79 -3.74
N LYS A 12 -25.96 -19.33 -4.67
CA LYS A 12 -25.86 -20.74 -5.08
C LYS A 12 -24.52 -21.05 -5.72
N ASN A 13 -24.04 -20.18 -6.60
CA ASN A 13 -22.73 -20.31 -7.24
C ASN A 13 -21.57 -20.16 -6.25
N ALA A 14 -21.69 -19.29 -5.24
CA ALA A 14 -20.70 -19.14 -4.17
C ALA A 14 -20.55 -20.42 -3.34
N LEU A 15 -21.64 -21.13 -3.05
CA LEU A 15 -21.59 -22.42 -2.35
C LEU A 15 -20.91 -23.53 -3.17
N LEU A 16 -20.97 -23.45 -4.49
CA LEU A 16 -20.33 -24.39 -5.42
C LEU A 16 -18.86 -24.04 -5.70
N SER A 17 -18.47 -22.79 -5.44
CA SER A 17 -17.12 -22.27 -5.67
C SER A 17 -16.18 -22.73 -4.56
N LYS A 18 -15.34 -23.71 -4.85
CA LYS A 18 -14.35 -24.26 -3.91
C LYS A 18 -12.98 -23.60 -3.98
N GLY A 19 -12.86 -22.48 -4.72
CA GLY A 19 -11.57 -21.83 -4.94
C GLY A 19 -10.58 -22.69 -5.76
N PRO A 20 -9.34 -22.22 -5.95
CA PRO A 20 -8.33 -22.95 -6.70
C PRO A 20 -7.87 -24.19 -5.94
N LYS A 21 -7.90 -25.35 -6.62
CA LYS A 21 -7.50 -26.64 -6.05
C LYS A 21 -6.03 -26.97 -6.27
N THR A 22 -5.42 -26.46 -7.33
CA THR A 22 -4.01 -26.71 -7.65
C THR A 22 -3.11 -25.73 -6.93
N ASP A 23 -1.88 -26.12 -6.60
CA ASP A 23 -0.92 -25.23 -5.93
C ASP A 23 -0.57 -24.03 -6.79
N LEU A 24 -0.45 -24.21 -8.11
CA LEU A 24 -0.29 -23.10 -9.06
C LEU A 24 -1.51 -22.15 -9.06
N GLY A 25 -2.71 -22.68 -9.00
CA GLY A 25 -3.95 -21.89 -8.89
C GLY A 25 -4.04 -21.12 -7.58
N LYS A 26 -3.63 -21.74 -6.45
CA LYS A 26 -3.55 -21.08 -5.14
C LYS A 26 -2.51 -19.95 -5.16
N LEU A 27 -1.34 -20.20 -5.75
CA LEU A 27 -0.27 -19.21 -5.91
C LEU A 27 -0.73 -18.02 -6.76
N ASN A 28 -1.42 -18.27 -7.88
CA ASN A 28 -1.94 -17.23 -8.75
C ASN A 28 -3.08 -16.42 -8.06
N SER A 29 -3.96 -17.09 -7.32
CA SER A 29 -5.00 -16.44 -6.53
C SER A 29 -4.41 -15.58 -5.42
N SER A 30 -3.37 -16.07 -4.74
CA SER A 30 -2.62 -15.33 -3.73
C SER A 30 -1.92 -14.09 -4.35
N LYS A 31 -1.28 -14.23 -5.51
CA LYS A 31 -0.68 -13.11 -6.26
C LYS A 31 -1.71 -12.07 -6.68
N ASN A 32 -2.91 -12.48 -7.07
CA ASN A 32 -3.98 -11.55 -7.42
C ASN A 32 -4.50 -10.75 -6.21
N SER A 33 -4.48 -11.33 -5.01
CA SER A 33 -4.82 -10.61 -3.76
C SER A 33 -3.71 -9.64 -3.32
N LEU A 34 -2.48 -9.85 -3.81
CA LEU A 34 -1.30 -9.04 -3.52
C LEU A 34 -1.14 -7.81 -4.42
N LYS A 35 -2.13 -7.50 -5.29
CA LYS A 35 -2.02 -6.43 -6.31
C LYS A 35 -1.48 -5.08 -5.80
N HIS A 36 -1.63 -4.78 -4.53
CA HIS A 36 -1.15 -3.53 -3.94
C HIS A 36 -0.34 -3.69 -2.65
N GLY A 37 -0.22 -4.89 -2.08
CA GLY A 37 0.50 -5.15 -0.82
C GLY A 37 -0.02 -4.40 0.42
N LEU A 38 -0.77 -3.30 0.23
CA LEU A 38 -1.29 -2.43 1.30
C LEU A 38 -2.35 -3.11 2.18
N THR A 39 -3.06 -4.09 1.63
CA THR A 39 -4.06 -4.89 2.36
C THR A 39 -3.54 -6.26 2.75
N ALA A 40 -2.32 -6.62 2.36
CA ALA A 40 -1.71 -7.88 2.72
C ALA A 40 -1.43 -7.94 4.23
N LYS A 41 -1.88 -9.01 4.87
CA LYS A 41 -1.61 -9.29 6.29
C LYS A 41 -0.26 -9.97 6.52
N GLN A 42 0.45 -10.31 5.45
CA GLN A 42 1.74 -10.96 5.47
C GLN A 42 2.76 -10.10 4.72
N LEU A 43 4.04 -10.43 4.86
CA LEU A 43 5.11 -9.79 4.11
C LEU A 43 4.86 -9.92 2.60
N VAL A 44 5.11 -8.83 1.88
CA VAL A 44 5.07 -8.82 0.41
C VAL A 44 6.45 -9.14 -0.16
N ILE A 45 6.50 -9.55 -1.42
CA ILE A 45 7.75 -9.85 -2.10
C ILE A 45 8.67 -8.62 -2.07
N GLY A 46 9.89 -8.79 -1.62
CA GLY A 46 10.87 -7.73 -1.47
C GLY A 46 10.97 -7.12 -0.06
N GLU A 47 10.07 -7.46 0.85
CA GLU A 47 10.20 -7.07 2.25
C GLU A 47 11.16 -7.99 3.02
N ASN A 48 11.92 -7.39 3.94
CA ASN A 48 12.89 -8.11 4.75
C ASN A 48 12.22 -8.64 6.02
N LEU A 49 12.19 -9.97 6.17
CA LEU A 49 11.66 -10.62 7.37
C LEU A 49 12.34 -10.14 8.66
N LYS A 50 13.65 -9.95 8.64
CA LYS A 50 14.39 -9.48 9.81
C LYS A 50 13.97 -8.08 10.24
N GLU A 51 13.69 -7.20 9.29
CA GLU A 51 13.20 -5.85 9.57
C GLU A 51 11.81 -5.88 10.23
N PHE A 52 10.94 -6.76 9.75
CA PHE A 52 9.64 -6.98 10.38
C PHE A 52 9.78 -7.54 11.80
N GLU A 53 10.65 -8.53 12.00
CA GLU A 53 10.88 -9.12 13.32
C GLU A 53 11.44 -8.08 14.31
N GLN A 54 12.40 -7.28 13.89
CA GLN A 54 12.94 -6.19 14.71
C GLN A 54 11.86 -5.17 15.08
N TYR A 55 11.03 -4.76 14.11
CA TYR A 55 9.94 -3.85 14.36
C TYR A 55 8.91 -4.44 15.33
N ARG A 56 8.52 -5.70 15.14
CA ARG A 56 7.63 -6.43 16.04
C ARG A 56 8.17 -6.45 17.46
N ASP A 57 9.43 -6.83 17.64
CA ASP A 57 10.02 -6.99 18.94
C ASP A 57 10.15 -5.64 19.68
N GLN A 58 10.53 -4.58 18.97
CA GLN A 58 10.54 -3.21 19.51
C GLN A 58 9.15 -2.75 19.94
N MET A 59 8.10 -3.06 19.15
CA MET A 59 6.74 -2.69 19.49
C MET A 59 6.21 -3.46 20.71
N ILE A 60 6.52 -4.75 20.83
CA ILE A 60 6.15 -5.56 22.00
C ILE A 60 6.85 -5.01 23.26
N GLU A 61 8.14 -4.70 23.18
CA GLU A 61 8.91 -4.12 24.27
C GLU A 61 8.37 -2.74 24.71
N ALA A 62 8.00 -1.89 23.76
CA ALA A 62 7.46 -0.56 24.03
C ALA A 62 6.04 -0.59 24.61
N LEU A 63 5.16 -1.46 24.10
CA LEU A 63 3.76 -1.52 24.48
C LEU A 63 3.48 -2.42 25.68
N LYS A 64 4.38 -3.31 26.02
CA LYS A 64 4.35 -4.20 27.21
C LYS A 64 2.98 -4.84 27.45
N PRO A 65 2.43 -5.60 26.47
CA PRO A 65 1.13 -6.20 26.63
C PRO A 65 1.13 -7.25 27.75
N VAL A 66 0.04 -7.33 28.49
CA VAL A 66 -0.14 -8.33 29.55
C VAL A 66 -1.39 -9.15 29.29
N GLY A 67 -1.18 -10.44 29.10
CA GLY A 67 -2.23 -11.41 28.80
C GLY A 67 -2.66 -11.40 27.33
N ILE A 68 -3.32 -12.47 26.95
CA ILE A 68 -3.63 -12.80 25.55
C ILE A 68 -4.46 -11.72 24.82
N LEU A 69 -5.33 -11.01 25.51
CA LEU A 69 -6.18 -9.99 24.89
C LEU A 69 -5.35 -8.75 24.50
N GLN A 70 -4.47 -8.28 25.38
CA GLN A 70 -3.58 -7.15 25.06
C GLN A 70 -2.56 -7.55 23.98
N GLU A 71 -2.05 -8.78 24.01
CA GLU A 71 -1.17 -9.30 22.96
C GLU A 71 -1.86 -9.28 21.58
N GLN A 72 -3.11 -9.71 21.50
CA GLN A 72 -3.87 -9.66 20.26
C GLN A 72 -4.06 -8.24 19.72
N VAL A 73 -4.27 -7.26 20.62
CA VAL A 73 -4.36 -5.85 20.23
C VAL A 73 -3.00 -5.34 19.73
N VAL A 74 -1.92 -5.65 20.45
CA VAL A 74 -0.56 -5.28 20.05
C VAL A 74 -0.17 -5.89 18.71
N PHE A 75 -0.49 -7.15 18.43
CA PHE A 75 -0.27 -7.75 17.11
C PHE A 75 -1.04 -7.03 15.99
N LYS A 76 -2.25 -6.53 16.26
CA LYS A 76 -2.98 -5.70 15.29
C LYS A 76 -2.33 -4.33 15.08
N ILE A 77 -1.78 -3.72 16.12
CA ILE A 77 -1.03 -2.47 16.04
C ILE A 77 0.22 -2.68 15.16
N ILE A 78 0.97 -3.76 15.40
CA ILE A 78 2.16 -4.11 14.63
C ILE A 78 1.82 -4.33 13.15
N ASP A 79 0.77 -5.12 12.84
CA ASP A 79 0.32 -5.38 11.47
C ASP A 79 -0.03 -4.07 10.74
N VAL A 80 -0.82 -3.22 11.37
CA VAL A 80 -1.23 -1.95 10.77
C VAL A 80 -0.06 -0.99 10.63
N GLY A 81 0.79 -0.87 11.64
CA GLY A 81 1.97 0.00 11.63
C GLY A 81 3.00 -0.41 10.57
N PHE A 82 3.21 -1.71 10.38
CA PHE A 82 4.10 -2.20 9.33
C PHE A 82 3.54 -1.94 7.92
N ARG A 83 2.22 -2.00 7.76
CA ARG A 83 1.55 -1.64 6.50
C ARG A 83 1.65 -0.15 6.19
N LEU A 84 1.59 0.72 7.20
CA LEU A 84 1.80 2.17 7.04
C LEU A 84 3.20 2.49 6.51
N ARG A 85 4.23 1.74 6.92
CA ARG A 85 5.60 1.92 6.41
C ARG A 85 5.73 1.68 4.90
N ARG A 86 4.86 0.87 4.30
CA ARG A 86 4.86 0.60 2.86
C ARG A 86 4.43 1.80 2.03
N ILE A 87 3.62 2.70 2.60
CA ILE A 87 2.96 3.79 1.88
C ILE A 87 3.97 4.71 1.22
N GLY A 88 4.96 5.18 1.97
CA GLY A 88 5.99 6.06 1.42
C GLY A 88 6.78 5.44 0.26
N GLY A 89 7.09 4.13 0.36
CA GLY A 89 7.76 3.41 -0.73
C GLY A 89 6.88 3.26 -1.97
N ILE A 90 5.57 3.05 -1.79
CA ILE A 90 4.62 2.94 -2.89
C ILE A 90 4.41 4.30 -3.55
N GLU A 91 4.27 5.36 -2.76
CA GLU A 91 4.17 6.73 -3.27
C GLU A 91 5.40 7.10 -4.11
N ALA A 92 6.60 6.88 -3.57
CA ALA A 92 7.84 7.08 -4.31
C ALA A 92 7.88 6.26 -5.61
N GLY A 93 7.40 5.01 -5.57
CA GLY A 93 7.31 4.14 -6.74
C GLY A 93 6.37 4.68 -7.82
N ILE A 94 5.22 5.24 -7.43
CA ILE A 94 4.27 5.87 -8.35
C ILE A 94 4.93 7.06 -9.04
N TYR A 95 5.56 7.97 -8.28
CA TYR A 95 6.27 9.12 -8.86
C TYR A 95 7.39 8.70 -9.79
N ASN A 96 8.22 7.74 -9.38
CA ASN A 96 9.33 7.25 -10.19
C ASN A 96 8.86 6.62 -11.50
N GLN A 97 7.77 5.85 -11.45
CA GLN A 97 7.18 5.23 -12.65
C GLN A 97 6.67 6.30 -13.63
N GLU A 98 5.97 7.32 -13.14
CA GLU A 98 5.45 8.38 -13.99
C GLU A 98 6.56 9.25 -14.58
N ILE A 99 7.60 9.55 -13.80
CA ILE A 99 8.79 10.29 -14.26
C ILE A 99 9.50 9.50 -15.36
N LEU A 100 9.77 8.22 -15.13
CA LEU A 100 10.44 7.35 -16.10
C LEU A 100 9.63 7.23 -17.40
N HIS A 101 8.32 7.14 -17.30
CA HIS A 101 7.46 7.10 -18.48
C HIS A 101 7.53 8.40 -19.28
N HIS A 102 7.56 9.55 -18.60
CA HIS A 102 7.71 10.86 -19.25
C HIS A 102 9.06 10.98 -19.96
N GLU A 103 10.14 10.56 -19.32
CA GLU A 103 11.48 10.58 -19.92
C GLU A 103 11.59 9.70 -21.16
N ILE A 104 10.93 8.54 -21.15
CA ILE A 104 10.88 7.65 -22.32
C ILE A 104 10.07 8.28 -23.46
N GLU A 105 8.94 8.93 -23.16
CA GLU A 105 8.14 9.62 -24.19
C GLU A 105 8.90 10.81 -24.78
N GLU A 106 9.53 11.63 -23.92
CA GLU A 106 10.37 12.75 -24.36
C GLU A 106 11.55 12.28 -25.23
N TYR A 107 12.19 11.16 -24.85
CA TYR A 107 13.26 10.57 -25.65
C TYR A 107 12.74 10.07 -27.01
N LYS A 108 11.58 9.42 -27.06
CA LYS A 108 10.95 8.97 -28.31
C LYS A 108 10.62 10.15 -29.21
N GLN A 109 10.09 11.23 -28.64
CA GLN A 109 9.77 12.45 -29.38
C GLN A 109 11.03 13.11 -29.96
N LYS A 110 12.08 13.28 -29.14
CA LYS A 110 13.38 13.80 -29.60
C LYS A 110 14.03 12.93 -30.67
N MET A 111 13.82 11.62 -30.63
CA MET A 111 14.31 10.73 -31.69
C MET A 111 13.49 10.87 -32.97
N ALA A 112 12.16 11.03 -32.88
CA ALA A 112 11.31 11.30 -34.03
C ALA A 112 11.64 12.64 -34.66
N ASP A 113 11.81 13.70 -33.85
CA ASP A 113 12.18 15.06 -34.32
C ASP A 113 13.59 15.11 -34.95
N LYS A 114 14.53 14.29 -34.44
CA LYS A 114 15.88 14.16 -35.05
C LYS A 114 15.88 13.52 -36.43
N ILE A 115 14.84 12.79 -36.76
CA ILE A 115 14.65 12.23 -38.12
C ILE A 115 14.16 13.34 -39.08
N GLU A 116 13.48 14.37 -38.56
CA GLU A 116 12.90 15.44 -39.38
C GLU A 116 13.72 16.73 -39.41
N PHE A 117 14.41 17.18 -38.34
CA PHE A 117 15.18 18.44 -38.35
C PHE A 117 16.34 18.47 -37.35
N LYS A 118 17.50 18.98 -37.80
CA LYS A 118 18.63 19.44 -36.98
C LYS A 118 18.41 20.90 -36.59
N GLU A 119 18.17 21.18 -35.32
CA GLU A 119 18.55 22.46 -34.72
C GLU A 119 18.82 22.34 -33.22
N GLU A 120 19.86 23.05 -32.77
CA GLU A 120 20.36 23.06 -31.39
C GLU A 120 19.43 23.89 -30.49
N GLY A 121 18.99 23.33 -29.42
CA GLY A 121 18.24 24.02 -28.36
C GLY A 121 18.90 23.86 -26.97
N GLU A 122 18.98 24.95 -26.24
CA GLU A 122 19.68 25.15 -24.98
C GLU A 122 19.23 24.15 -23.87
N LEU A 123 20.24 23.68 -23.11
CA LEU A 123 20.05 22.81 -21.94
C LEU A 123 19.47 23.59 -20.75
N VAL A 124 18.27 23.27 -20.34
CA VAL A 124 17.64 23.74 -19.10
C VAL A 124 18.36 23.17 -17.89
N GLN A 125 18.66 24.00 -16.88
CA GLN A 125 19.44 23.63 -15.70
C GLN A 125 18.74 22.55 -14.85
N SER A 126 19.53 21.63 -14.29
CA SER A 126 19.09 20.37 -13.69
C SER A 126 18.15 20.47 -12.47
N SER A 127 18.16 21.59 -11.73
CA SER A 127 17.29 21.79 -10.53
C SER A 127 15.84 22.07 -10.89
N ASP A 128 15.58 22.88 -11.91
CA ASP A 128 14.22 23.19 -12.36
C ASP A 128 13.54 21.99 -13.04
N ARG A 129 14.34 21.12 -13.67
CA ARG A 129 13.84 19.92 -14.34
C ARG A 129 13.22 18.91 -13.36
N SER A 130 13.82 18.71 -12.18
CA SER A 130 13.30 17.72 -11.21
C SER A 130 11.98 18.15 -10.57
N ILE A 131 11.78 19.46 -10.36
CA ILE A 131 10.53 20.02 -9.83
C ILE A 131 9.42 19.90 -10.86
N ASN A 132 9.71 20.23 -12.11
CA ASN A 132 8.74 20.10 -13.21
C ASN A 132 8.31 18.64 -13.44
N LEU A 133 9.23 17.67 -13.36
CA LEU A 133 8.93 16.27 -13.56
C LEU A 133 7.99 15.73 -12.47
N LYS A 134 8.13 16.13 -11.21
CA LYS A 134 7.20 15.74 -10.12
C LYS A 134 5.80 16.31 -10.36
N GLY A 135 5.70 17.57 -10.77
CA GLY A 135 4.42 18.19 -11.12
C GLY A 135 3.73 17.50 -12.29
N LEU A 136 4.50 17.15 -13.33
CA LEU A 136 3.99 16.41 -14.48
C LEU A 136 3.54 14.99 -14.10
N ALA A 137 4.31 14.29 -13.27
CA ALA A 137 3.95 12.96 -12.76
C ALA A 137 2.63 13.00 -11.95
N PHE A 138 2.48 14.01 -11.09
CA PHE A 138 1.24 14.22 -10.35
C PHE A 138 0.05 14.52 -11.26
N ALA A 139 0.20 15.42 -12.22
CA ALA A 139 -0.86 15.76 -13.17
C ALA A 139 -1.27 14.54 -14.01
N ARG A 140 -0.31 13.69 -14.36
CA ARG A 140 -0.57 12.44 -15.07
C ARG A 140 -1.30 11.42 -14.21
N ASP A 141 -0.90 11.23 -12.95
CA ASP A 141 -1.64 10.38 -12.00
C ASP A 141 -3.10 10.82 -11.88
N CYS A 142 -3.35 12.12 -11.75
CA CYS A 142 -4.71 12.68 -11.71
C CYS A 142 -5.52 12.35 -12.97
N LYS A 143 -4.88 12.35 -14.14
CA LYS A 143 -5.54 12.07 -15.42
C LYS A 143 -5.85 10.58 -15.62
N TYR A 144 -4.96 9.69 -15.18
CA TYR A 144 -5.01 8.27 -15.55
C TYR A 144 -5.43 7.32 -14.42
N GLY A 145 -5.81 7.79 -13.26
CA GLY A 145 -6.34 6.87 -12.27
C GLY A 145 -6.30 7.32 -10.82
N SER A 146 -5.68 8.45 -10.52
CA SER A 146 -5.59 9.03 -9.16
C SER A 146 -5.09 8.01 -8.13
N ALA A 147 -3.97 7.36 -8.45
CA ALA A 147 -3.38 6.33 -7.59
C ALA A 147 -2.92 6.94 -6.25
N ILE A 148 -2.34 8.15 -6.29
CA ILE A 148 -1.91 8.89 -5.09
C ILE A 148 -3.12 9.21 -4.20
N LEU A 149 -4.24 9.67 -4.75
CA LEU A 149 -5.46 9.95 -3.97
C LEU A 149 -6.01 8.67 -3.30
N LYS A 150 -5.99 7.55 -4.03
CA LYS A 150 -6.38 6.24 -3.48
C LYS A 150 -5.42 5.79 -2.39
N LEU A 151 -4.13 6.03 -2.56
CA LEU A 151 -3.09 5.72 -1.56
C LEU A 151 -3.34 6.50 -0.28
N ASN A 152 -3.55 7.82 -0.36
CA ASN A 152 -3.87 8.67 0.78
C ASN A 152 -5.15 8.22 1.51
N THR A 153 -6.19 7.83 0.75
CA THR A 153 -7.42 7.28 1.35
C THR A 153 -7.17 5.98 2.13
N ILE A 154 -6.25 5.14 1.65
CA ILE A 154 -5.86 3.91 2.35
C ILE A 154 -5.03 4.24 3.57
N GLU A 155 -4.12 5.20 3.48
CA GLU A 155 -3.32 5.71 4.59
C GLU A 155 -4.20 6.20 5.72
N ASP A 156 -5.14 7.09 5.45
CA ASP A 156 -6.10 7.62 6.43
C ASP A 156 -6.86 6.49 7.16
N LYS A 157 -7.32 5.49 6.41
CA LYS A 157 -8.01 4.33 6.98
C LYS A 157 -7.09 3.49 7.87
N LEU A 158 -5.84 3.31 7.49
CA LEU A 158 -4.85 2.59 8.29
C LEU A 158 -4.47 3.38 9.54
N MET A 159 -4.25 4.70 9.42
CA MET A 159 -3.96 5.58 10.55
C MET A 159 -5.08 5.58 11.57
N ASN A 160 -6.34 5.76 11.14
CA ASN A 160 -7.50 5.69 12.01
C ASN A 160 -7.60 4.34 12.73
N LYS A 161 -7.30 3.24 12.02
CA LYS A 161 -7.29 1.91 12.62
C LYS A 161 -6.15 1.76 13.62
N TYR A 162 -4.97 2.31 13.32
CA TYR A 162 -3.80 2.28 14.19
C TYR A 162 -4.08 2.99 15.52
N TYR A 163 -4.59 4.21 15.47
CA TYR A 163 -4.93 4.98 16.67
C TYR A 163 -6.04 4.31 17.49
N ARG A 164 -7.09 3.79 16.85
CA ARG A 164 -8.14 3.04 17.56
C ARG A 164 -7.59 1.84 18.33
N GLN A 165 -6.60 1.13 17.80
CA GLN A 165 -6.01 0.00 18.51
C GLN A 165 -5.10 0.48 19.66
N LEU A 166 -4.40 1.59 19.51
CA LEU A 166 -3.61 2.20 20.59
C LEU A 166 -4.52 2.67 21.73
N ASP A 167 -5.62 3.35 21.42
CA ASP A 167 -6.60 3.79 22.41
C ASP A 167 -7.20 2.59 23.16
N LEU A 168 -7.57 1.53 22.44
CA LEU A 168 -8.07 0.31 23.03
C LEU A 168 -7.05 -0.33 23.98
N LEU A 169 -5.79 -0.42 23.58
CA LEU A 169 -4.74 -0.96 24.43
C LEU A 169 -4.57 -0.11 25.70
N LYS A 170 -4.58 1.20 25.56
CA LYS A 170 -4.47 2.14 26.69
C LYS A 170 -5.59 1.92 27.70
N ILE A 171 -6.85 1.86 27.25
CA ILE A 171 -8.01 1.58 28.11
C ILE A 171 -7.82 0.25 28.85
N MET A 172 -7.44 -0.81 28.15
CA MET A 172 -7.23 -2.14 28.75
C MET A 172 -6.09 -2.15 29.78
N GLN A 173 -5.10 -1.29 29.63
CA GLN A 173 -4.00 -1.16 30.59
C GLN A 173 -4.41 -0.34 31.82
N GLU A 174 -5.17 0.74 31.62
CA GLU A 174 -5.73 1.57 32.70
C GLU A 174 -6.73 0.78 33.56
N GLU A 175 -7.70 0.09 32.98
CA GLU A 175 -8.68 -0.74 33.69
C GLU A 175 -8.01 -1.81 34.56
N ARG A 176 -6.94 -2.43 34.05
CA ARG A 176 -6.19 -3.41 34.80
C ARG A 176 -5.47 -2.80 36.01
N TYR A 177 -4.85 -1.64 35.84
CA TYR A 177 -4.15 -0.96 36.93
C TYR A 177 -5.09 -0.60 38.08
N ASP A 178 -6.36 -0.29 37.77
CA ASP A 178 -7.37 0.01 38.78
C ASP A 178 -7.89 -1.24 39.50
N LEU A 179 -7.81 -2.42 38.87
CA LEU A 179 -8.17 -3.70 39.49
C LEU A 179 -7.07 -4.29 40.38
N GLU A 180 -5.82 -3.87 40.20
CA GLU A 180 -4.66 -4.33 40.98
C GLU A 180 -4.39 -3.45 42.22
N LYS A 181 -5.15 -2.35 42.44
CA LYS A 181 -5.15 -1.51 43.65
C LYS A 181 -6.16 -1.95 44.68
#